data_5718bc252ac00905a7cf380a7e35cc15
#
_entry.id   5718bc252ac00905a7cf380a7e35cc15
#
_cell.length_a   1.000
_cell.length_b   1.000
_cell.length_c   1.000
_cell.angle_alpha   90.00
_cell.angle_beta   90.00
_cell.angle_gamma   90.00
#
_symmetry.space_group_name_H-M   'P 1'
#
loop_
_entity.id
_entity.type
_entity.pdbx_description
1 polymer ?
#
loop_
_entity_poly.entity_id
_entity_poly.type
_entity_poly.pdbx_seq_one_letter_code
_entity_poly.pdbx_strand_id
1 'polypeptide(L)'
;EILRSDWSSDVCSSDLVEFESKEEQQAAHDLFLLTTKPVLYVCNVDESSAKTGNEYSKQIEKIASEEGAEAMVIAAKTEEDIASLDSYEDKQMFLEELGLEESGVNRLINKAYHLLNLQTFITAGEMEVKAWTFHKGWKAPQCAGVIHTDFEKGFIRAEVIKYEDYLKYGSEAAIREAGKLGIEGKEYVVQDGDIMHFRFNV
;
A
#
# COMPACT_ATOMS: atom_id res chain seq x y z
N GLU A 1 -8.22 31.22 30.24
CA GLU A 1 -9.63 30.94 29.87
C GLU A 1 -9.94 31.43 28.43
N ILE A 2 -8.99 31.28 27.58
CA ILE A 2 -9.14 31.61 26.17
C ILE A 2 -8.59 30.46 25.36
N LEU A 3 -9.44 29.89 24.54
CA LEU A 3 -9.10 29.06 23.39
C LEU A 3 -8.65 27.64 23.70
N ARG A 4 -9.54 26.89 24.32
CA ARG A 4 -9.47 25.44 24.32
C ARG A 4 -10.52 24.78 23.45
N SER A 5 -11.41 25.59 22.87
CA SER A 5 -12.58 25.04 22.20
C SER A 5 -12.43 24.90 20.70
N ASP A 6 -11.62 25.70 20.03
CA ASP A 6 -11.94 25.92 18.63
C ASP A 6 -10.84 25.57 17.65
N TRP A 7 -9.67 25.21 18.14
CA TRP A 7 -8.57 24.82 17.25
C TRP A 7 -8.64 23.37 16.73
N SER A 8 -9.33 22.50 17.43
CA SER A 8 -9.46 21.11 17.00
C SER A 8 -10.69 20.84 16.12
N SER A 9 -11.67 21.75 16.16
CA SER A 9 -12.88 21.63 15.34
C SER A 9 -12.82 22.47 14.06
N ASP A 10 -11.96 23.51 14.03
CA ASP A 10 -11.79 24.36 12.85
C ASP A 10 -10.63 23.94 11.95
N VAL A 11 -9.92 22.92 12.33
CA VAL A 11 -8.90 22.36 11.46
C VAL A 11 -9.60 21.51 10.43
N CYS A 12 -9.81 22.11 9.26
CA CYS A 12 -10.37 21.51 8.08
C CYS A 12 -10.08 20.02 7.99
N SER A 13 -11.02 19.19 8.40
CA SER A 13 -11.12 17.91 7.74
C SER A 13 -11.38 18.21 6.28
N SER A 14 -10.73 17.52 5.36
CA SER A 14 -10.96 17.66 3.93
C SER A 14 -12.45 17.54 3.55
N ASP A 15 -13.25 17.00 4.44
CA ASP A 15 -14.69 16.78 4.33
C ASP A 15 -15.52 18.06 4.56
N LEU A 16 -14.90 19.13 5.09
CA LEU A 16 -15.58 20.41 5.34
C LEU A 16 -15.34 21.43 4.23
N VAL A 17 -14.43 21.15 3.30
CA VAL A 17 -14.15 22.04 2.17
C VAL A 17 -14.56 21.37 0.88
N GLU A 18 -15.65 21.83 0.29
CA GLU A 18 -16.04 21.49 -1.06
C GLU A 18 -15.23 22.34 -2.04
N PHE A 19 -14.47 21.70 -2.91
CA PHE A 19 -13.73 22.37 -3.96
C PHE A 19 -14.60 22.46 -5.22
N GLU A 20 -14.75 23.65 -5.76
CA GLU A 20 -15.52 23.86 -6.98
C GLU A 20 -14.75 23.47 -8.25
N SER A 21 -13.41 23.38 -8.16
CA SER A 21 -12.56 23.05 -9.30
C SER A 21 -11.38 22.15 -8.90
N LYS A 22 -10.80 21.48 -9.91
CA LYS A 22 -9.58 20.69 -9.72
C LYS A 22 -8.35 21.56 -9.38
N GLU A 23 -8.34 22.79 -9.86
CA GLU A 23 -7.28 23.77 -9.59
C GLU A 23 -7.28 24.15 -8.10
N GLU A 24 -8.46 24.35 -7.50
CA GLU A 24 -8.59 24.63 -6.07
C GLU A 24 -8.16 23.43 -5.21
N GLN A 25 -8.58 22.24 -5.61
CA GLN A 25 -8.15 21.00 -4.95
C GLN A 25 -6.62 20.83 -5.00
N GLN A 26 -6.02 21.11 -6.16
CA GLN A 26 -4.57 21.06 -6.32
C GLN A 26 -3.87 22.12 -5.47
N ALA A 27 -4.37 23.35 -5.45
CA ALA A 27 -3.81 24.43 -4.63
C ALA A 27 -3.88 24.09 -3.13
N ALA A 28 -4.98 23.49 -2.67
CA ALA A 28 -5.09 23.04 -1.29
C ALA A 28 -4.13 21.87 -0.98
N HIS A 29 -3.95 20.96 -1.91
CA HIS A 29 -2.98 19.85 -1.79
C HIS A 29 -1.55 20.37 -1.70
N ASP A 30 -1.21 21.41 -2.47
CA ASP A 30 0.12 22.02 -2.49
C ASP A 30 0.49 22.75 -1.18
N LEU A 31 -0.48 23.03 -0.34
CA LEU A 31 -0.26 23.56 1.01
C LEU A 31 0.28 22.50 2.00
N PHE A 32 0.23 21.22 1.64
CA PHE A 32 0.69 20.09 2.46
C PHE A 32 0.14 20.10 3.89
N LEU A 33 -1.10 20.50 4.05
CA LEU A 33 -1.74 20.60 5.37
C LEU A 33 -1.75 19.24 6.06
N LEU A 34 -1.39 19.21 7.32
CA LEU A 34 -1.32 17.97 8.09
C LEU A 34 -2.69 17.29 8.24
N THR A 35 -3.72 18.12 8.35
CA THR A 35 -5.12 17.70 8.52
C THR A 35 -5.78 17.14 7.27
N THR A 36 -5.18 17.33 6.08
CA THR A 36 -5.64 16.71 4.83
C THR A 36 -5.04 15.32 4.61
N LYS A 37 -4.14 14.88 5.49
CA LYS A 37 -3.49 13.58 5.37
C LYS A 37 -4.30 12.50 6.06
N PRO A 38 -4.44 11.32 5.43
CA PRO A 38 -5.10 10.20 6.07
C PRO A 38 -4.33 9.76 7.33
N VAL A 39 -5.07 9.36 8.36
CA VAL A 39 -4.50 9.00 9.67
C VAL A 39 -4.68 7.51 9.93
N LEU A 40 -3.62 6.86 10.39
CA LEU A 40 -3.64 5.50 10.92
C LEU A 40 -3.18 5.52 12.38
N TYR A 41 -4.04 5.12 13.29
CA TYR A 41 -3.72 4.96 14.71
C TYR A 41 -3.05 3.60 14.94
N VAL A 42 -1.83 3.59 15.43
CA VAL A 42 -1.08 2.37 15.76
C VAL A 42 -0.98 2.25 17.26
N CYS A 43 -1.74 1.34 17.86
CA CYS A 43 -1.79 1.10 19.29
C CYS A 43 -0.72 0.08 19.68
N ASN A 44 0.37 0.53 20.30
CA ASN A 44 1.38 -0.37 20.85
C ASN A 44 0.88 -0.98 22.17
N VAL A 45 0.85 -2.30 22.23
CA VAL A 45 0.39 -3.07 23.37
C VAL A 45 1.44 -4.08 23.83
N ASP A 46 1.20 -4.73 24.96
CA ASP A 46 1.99 -5.87 25.42
C ASP A 46 1.69 -7.13 24.58
N GLU A 47 2.56 -8.13 24.68
CA GLU A 47 2.47 -9.41 23.96
C GLU A 47 1.12 -10.10 24.20
N SER A 48 0.64 -10.13 25.45
CA SER A 48 -0.63 -10.78 25.80
C SER A 48 -1.84 -10.14 25.10
N SER A 49 -1.73 -8.88 24.71
CA SER A 49 -2.77 -8.11 24.03
C SER A 49 -2.56 -7.98 22.52
N ALA A 50 -1.50 -8.59 21.96
CA ALA A 50 -1.13 -8.46 20.55
C ALA A 50 -2.25 -8.86 19.57
N LYS A 51 -3.03 -9.86 19.93
CA LYS A 51 -4.13 -10.38 19.10
C LYS A 51 -5.45 -9.62 19.26
N THR A 52 -5.82 -9.27 20.47
CA THR A 52 -7.17 -8.77 20.80
C THR A 52 -7.21 -7.31 21.22
N GLY A 53 -6.03 -6.69 21.37
CA GLY A 53 -5.92 -5.37 21.95
C GLY A 53 -6.23 -5.34 23.46
N ASN A 54 -6.26 -4.17 24.02
CA ASN A 54 -6.62 -3.88 25.39
C ASN A 54 -7.72 -2.80 25.46
N GLU A 55 -8.12 -2.38 26.67
CA GLU A 55 -9.16 -1.35 26.83
C GLU A 55 -8.80 -0.01 26.17
N TYR A 56 -7.54 0.37 26.18
CA TYR A 56 -7.09 1.62 25.57
C TYR A 56 -7.13 1.54 24.04
N SER A 57 -6.69 0.41 23.45
CA SER A 57 -6.76 0.23 22.00
C SER A 57 -8.20 0.25 21.50
N LYS A 58 -9.15 -0.34 22.24
CA LYS A 58 -10.58 -0.29 21.91
C LYS A 58 -11.16 1.12 21.98
N GLN A 59 -10.68 1.97 22.91
CA GLN A 59 -11.08 3.37 22.94
C GLN A 59 -10.55 4.13 21.71
N ILE A 60 -9.30 3.87 21.31
CA ILE A 60 -8.73 4.46 20.10
C ILE A 60 -9.45 3.97 18.84
N GLU A 61 -9.80 2.68 18.74
CA GLU A 61 -10.61 2.15 17.62
C GLU A 61 -11.94 2.89 17.49
N LYS A 62 -12.58 3.19 18.61
CA LYS A 62 -13.83 3.97 18.61
C LYS A 62 -13.61 5.40 18.11
N ILE A 63 -12.59 6.08 18.61
CA ILE A 63 -12.23 7.45 18.18
C ILE A 63 -11.90 7.45 16.67
N ALA A 64 -11.06 6.52 16.22
CA ALA A 64 -10.69 6.37 14.82
C ALA A 64 -11.94 6.18 13.93
N SER A 65 -12.88 5.34 14.37
CA SER A 65 -14.14 5.14 13.64
C SER A 65 -15.01 6.39 13.57
N GLU A 66 -15.03 7.20 14.63
CA GLU A 66 -15.77 8.48 14.67
C GLU A 66 -15.14 9.54 13.74
N GLU A 67 -13.82 9.49 13.57
CA GLU A 67 -13.05 10.40 12.70
C GLU A 67 -12.90 9.88 11.24
N GLY A 68 -13.43 8.70 10.92
CA GLY A 68 -13.24 8.09 9.60
C GLY A 68 -11.79 7.61 9.36
N ALA A 69 -10.99 7.48 10.41
CA ALA A 69 -9.62 6.99 10.37
C ALA A 69 -9.56 5.47 10.62
N GLU A 70 -8.40 4.87 10.34
CA GLU A 70 -8.14 3.47 10.67
C GLU A 70 -7.34 3.33 11.98
N ALA A 71 -7.54 2.21 12.67
CA ALA A 71 -6.73 1.83 13.82
C ALA A 71 -6.20 0.41 13.67
N MET A 72 -5.08 0.13 14.32
CA MET A 72 -4.52 -1.21 14.43
C MET A 72 -3.75 -1.39 15.73
N VAL A 73 -3.62 -2.65 16.15
CA VAL A 73 -2.85 -3.04 17.32
C VAL A 73 -1.54 -3.70 16.88
N ILE A 74 -0.44 -3.35 17.53
CA ILE A 74 0.87 -3.94 17.34
C ILE A 74 1.54 -4.15 18.71
N ALA A 75 2.30 -5.23 18.87
CA ALA A 75 3.17 -5.44 20.01
C ALA A 75 4.62 -5.26 19.55
N ALA A 76 5.16 -4.06 19.67
CA ALA A 76 6.46 -3.71 19.08
C ALA A 76 7.61 -4.58 19.62
N LYS A 77 7.55 -5.02 20.88
CA LYS A 77 8.54 -5.93 21.43
C LYS A 77 8.48 -7.31 20.75
N THR A 78 7.28 -7.84 20.54
CA THR A 78 7.09 -9.10 19.81
C THR A 78 7.60 -8.99 18.36
N GLU A 79 7.42 -7.84 17.72
CA GLU A 79 7.97 -7.59 16.37
C GLU A 79 9.50 -7.59 16.36
N GLU A 80 10.13 -7.03 17.40
CA GLU A 80 11.59 -7.09 17.58
C GLU A 80 12.08 -8.54 17.73
N ASP A 81 11.38 -9.34 18.54
CA ASP A 81 11.72 -10.75 18.74
C ASP A 81 11.57 -11.52 17.41
N ILE A 82 10.49 -11.33 16.65
CA ILE A 82 10.30 -11.91 15.32
C ILE A 82 11.41 -11.48 14.34
N ALA A 83 11.77 -10.20 14.35
CA ALA A 83 12.80 -9.66 13.46
C ALA A 83 14.17 -10.23 13.76
N SER A 84 14.44 -10.63 15.00
CA SER A 84 15.71 -11.21 15.43
C SER A 84 15.90 -12.67 15.02
N LEU A 85 14.83 -13.36 14.57
CA LEU A 85 14.91 -14.73 14.09
C LEU A 85 15.52 -14.79 12.68
N ASP A 86 16.43 -15.71 12.45
CA ASP A 86 17.18 -15.80 11.18
C ASP A 86 16.39 -16.53 10.09
N SER A 87 15.62 -17.57 10.44
CA SER A 87 14.91 -18.36 9.45
C SER A 87 13.45 -17.96 9.30
N TYR A 88 12.92 -18.18 8.09
CA TYR A 88 11.48 -17.96 7.82
C TYR A 88 10.62 -18.95 8.62
N GLU A 89 11.08 -20.19 8.75
CA GLU A 89 10.38 -21.25 9.46
C GLU A 89 10.24 -20.91 10.95
N ASP A 90 11.31 -20.40 11.58
CA ASP A 90 11.28 -19.99 12.99
C ASP A 90 10.31 -18.82 13.19
N LYS A 91 10.27 -17.86 12.26
CA LYS A 91 9.30 -16.76 12.28
C LYS A 91 7.86 -17.26 12.22
N GLN A 92 7.60 -18.23 11.34
CA GLN A 92 6.25 -18.81 11.22
C GLN A 92 5.85 -19.59 12.49
N MET A 93 6.74 -20.40 13.03
CA MET A 93 6.48 -21.13 14.28
C MET A 93 6.20 -20.17 15.44
N PHE A 94 6.94 -19.08 15.55
CA PHE A 94 6.74 -18.08 16.60
C PHE A 94 5.41 -17.36 16.46
N LEU A 95 5.01 -17.01 15.24
CA LEU A 95 3.69 -16.43 14.95
C LEU A 95 2.56 -17.38 15.30
N GLU A 96 2.69 -18.67 14.95
CA GLU A 96 1.72 -19.70 15.28
C GLU A 96 1.56 -19.88 16.80
N GLU A 97 2.67 -19.86 17.56
CA GLU A 97 2.66 -19.94 19.02
C GLU A 97 1.87 -18.79 19.66
N LEU A 98 2.01 -17.59 19.10
CA LEU A 98 1.27 -16.39 19.50
C LEU A 98 -0.17 -16.36 18.97
N GLY A 99 -0.53 -17.29 18.10
CA GLY A 99 -1.83 -17.34 17.43
C GLY A 99 -2.06 -16.18 16.47
N LEU A 100 -0.98 -15.65 15.87
CA LEU A 100 -0.98 -14.60 14.86
C LEU A 100 -0.81 -15.23 13.47
N GLU A 101 -1.56 -14.76 12.48
CA GLU A 101 -1.46 -15.22 11.09
C GLU A 101 -0.28 -14.58 10.36
N GLU A 102 0.03 -13.33 10.70
CA GLU A 102 1.14 -12.55 10.15
C GLU A 102 1.69 -11.55 11.18
N SER A 103 2.89 -11.06 10.93
CA SER A 103 3.50 -10.06 11.80
C SER A 103 2.72 -8.74 11.78
N GLY A 104 2.78 -8.00 12.89
CA GLY A 104 2.17 -6.68 12.97
C GLY A 104 2.77 -5.68 11.99
N VAL A 105 4.06 -5.84 11.67
CA VAL A 105 4.75 -5.04 10.65
C VAL A 105 4.15 -5.27 9.27
N ASN A 106 3.87 -6.52 8.87
CA ASN A 106 3.23 -6.82 7.60
C ASN A 106 1.82 -6.21 7.54
N ARG A 107 1.03 -6.36 8.61
CA ARG A 107 -0.29 -5.73 8.72
C ARG A 107 -0.22 -4.21 8.63
N LEU A 108 0.80 -3.60 9.24
CA LEU A 108 1.03 -2.15 9.17
C LEU A 108 1.32 -1.71 7.73
N ILE A 109 2.21 -2.41 7.03
CA ILE A 109 2.54 -2.14 5.62
C ILE A 109 1.29 -2.23 4.76
N ASN A 110 0.52 -3.32 4.87
CA ASN A 110 -0.70 -3.53 4.09
C ASN A 110 -1.73 -2.43 4.34
N LYS A 111 -1.96 -2.05 5.61
CA LYS A 111 -2.86 -0.95 5.96
C LYS A 111 -2.38 0.40 5.44
N ALA A 112 -1.09 0.70 5.54
CA ALA A 112 -0.51 1.94 5.01
C ALA A 112 -0.65 2.03 3.48
N TYR A 113 -0.39 0.94 2.75
CA TYR A 113 -0.61 0.88 1.31
C TYR A 113 -2.07 1.10 0.94
N HIS A 114 -2.99 0.44 1.65
CA HIS A 114 -4.41 0.63 1.44
C HIS A 114 -4.86 2.08 1.71
N LEU A 115 -4.44 2.64 2.85
CA LEU A 115 -4.77 4.01 3.27
C LEU A 115 -4.29 5.06 2.26
N LEU A 116 -3.11 4.84 1.66
CA LEU A 116 -2.52 5.72 0.67
C LEU A 116 -2.95 5.41 -0.76
N ASN A 117 -3.85 4.43 -0.96
CA ASN A 117 -4.27 3.94 -2.28
C ASN A 117 -3.08 3.52 -3.16
N LEU A 118 -2.08 2.88 -2.56
CA LEU A 118 -0.90 2.37 -3.24
C LEU A 118 -1.07 0.89 -3.62
N GLN A 119 -0.45 0.53 -4.72
CA GLN A 119 -0.33 -0.83 -5.23
C GLN A 119 1.08 -1.06 -5.74
N THR A 120 1.43 -2.30 -6.02
CA THR A 120 2.76 -2.68 -6.48
C THR A 120 2.67 -3.45 -7.79
N PHE A 121 3.49 -3.07 -8.77
CA PHE A 121 3.78 -3.92 -9.92
C PHE A 121 5.24 -4.35 -9.89
N ILE A 122 5.57 -5.42 -10.58
CA ILE A 122 6.89 -6.02 -10.62
C ILE A 122 7.44 -5.95 -12.04
N THR A 123 8.71 -5.58 -12.17
CA THR A 123 9.45 -5.79 -13.39
C THR A 123 10.44 -6.93 -13.16
N ALA A 124 10.44 -7.91 -14.05
CA ALA A 124 11.36 -9.04 -14.01
C ALA A 124 12.16 -9.10 -15.31
N GLY A 125 13.46 -8.97 -15.23
CA GLY A 125 14.40 -9.08 -16.33
C GLY A 125 15.57 -9.98 -15.94
N GLU A 126 16.43 -10.32 -16.88
CA GLU A 126 17.62 -11.16 -16.64
C GLU A 126 18.59 -10.53 -15.63
N MET A 127 18.65 -9.20 -15.58
CA MET A 127 19.59 -8.45 -14.75
C MET A 127 19.01 -8.06 -13.39
N GLU A 128 17.71 -7.81 -13.31
CA GLU A 128 17.08 -7.27 -12.11
C GLU A 128 15.62 -7.68 -12.03
N VAL A 129 15.18 -7.98 -10.80
CA VAL A 129 13.76 -8.09 -10.44
C VAL A 129 13.47 -6.97 -9.44
N LYS A 130 12.47 -6.14 -9.72
CA LYS A 130 12.17 -4.98 -8.89
C LYS A 130 10.68 -4.74 -8.75
N ALA A 131 10.27 -4.43 -7.52
CA ALA A 131 8.93 -3.99 -7.18
C ALA A 131 8.84 -2.45 -7.27
N TRP A 132 7.76 -1.95 -7.85
CA TRP A 132 7.50 -0.54 -8.07
C TRP A 132 6.15 -0.18 -7.48
N THR A 133 6.13 0.86 -6.66
CA THR A 133 4.89 1.36 -6.05
C THR A 133 4.20 2.35 -6.97
N PHE A 134 2.88 2.24 -7.10
CA PHE A 134 2.06 3.14 -7.90
C PHE A 134 0.70 3.40 -7.23
N HIS A 135 -0.02 4.42 -7.66
CA HIS A 135 -1.36 4.68 -7.14
C HIS A 135 -2.42 3.82 -7.84
N LYS A 136 -3.31 3.24 -7.07
CA LYS A 136 -4.45 2.46 -7.55
C LYS A 136 -5.23 3.21 -8.61
N GLY A 137 -5.57 2.52 -9.69
CA GLY A 137 -6.30 3.10 -10.82
C GLY A 137 -5.40 3.73 -11.91
N TRP A 138 -4.08 3.74 -11.73
CA TRP A 138 -3.18 4.20 -12.76
C TRP A 138 -3.14 3.26 -13.95
N LYS A 139 -2.96 3.86 -15.14
CA LYS A 139 -2.84 3.15 -16.40
C LYS A 139 -1.38 2.79 -16.69
N ALA A 140 -1.19 1.82 -17.58
CA ALA A 140 0.13 1.31 -17.93
C ALA A 140 1.18 2.38 -18.32
N PRO A 141 0.86 3.47 -19.06
CA PRO A 141 1.83 4.53 -19.31
C PRO A 141 2.30 5.26 -18.05
N GLN A 142 1.38 5.54 -17.12
CA GLN A 142 1.71 6.19 -15.85
C GLN A 142 2.62 5.30 -15.00
N CYS A 143 2.34 3.99 -14.95
CA CYS A 143 3.19 3.03 -14.26
C CYS A 143 4.58 2.90 -14.93
N ALA A 144 4.66 2.95 -16.26
CA ALA A 144 5.94 3.04 -16.97
C ALA A 144 6.72 4.29 -16.58
N GLY A 145 6.02 5.41 -16.35
CA GLY A 145 6.58 6.68 -15.88
C GLY A 145 7.24 6.62 -14.51
N VAL A 146 6.79 5.71 -13.63
CA VAL A 146 7.43 5.46 -12.32
C VAL A 146 8.87 4.96 -12.49
N ILE A 147 9.14 4.21 -13.55
CA ILE A 147 10.48 3.71 -13.86
C ILE A 147 11.32 4.83 -14.45
N HIS A 148 10.81 5.47 -15.50
CA HIS A 148 11.45 6.60 -16.16
C HIS A 148 10.44 7.39 -17.00
N THR A 149 10.57 8.72 -17.02
CA THR A 149 9.66 9.62 -17.77
C THR A 149 9.62 9.33 -19.26
N ASP A 150 10.71 8.86 -19.84
CA ASP A 150 10.76 8.52 -21.27
C ASP A 150 9.94 7.26 -21.58
N PHE A 151 9.80 6.34 -20.61
CA PHE A 151 8.96 5.14 -20.78
C PHE A 151 7.48 5.51 -20.87
N GLU A 152 7.05 6.53 -20.12
CA GLU A 152 5.70 7.07 -20.23
C GLU A 152 5.45 7.72 -21.59
N LYS A 153 6.37 8.63 -22.01
CA LYS A 153 6.25 9.38 -23.27
C LYS A 153 6.29 8.48 -24.48
N GLY A 154 7.23 7.52 -24.48
CA GLY A 154 7.43 6.57 -25.56
C GLY A 154 6.61 5.30 -25.48
N PHE A 155 5.66 5.18 -24.54
CA PHE A 155 4.90 3.97 -24.29
C PHE A 155 4.18 3.45 -25.55
N ILE A 156 4.42 2.19 -25.89
CA ILE A 156 3.76 1.49 -26.98
C ILE A 156 2.74 0.49 -26.44
N ARG A 157 3.19 -0.44 -25.60
CA ARG A 157 2.40 -1.50 -25.00
C ARG A 157 3.10 -2.08 -23.77
N ALA A 158 2.38 -2.81 -22.93
CA ALA A 158 2.92 -3.63 -21.86
C ALA A 158 2.62 -5.11 -22.10
N GLU A 159 3.58 -5.98 -21.86
CA GLU A 159 3.39 -7.40 -21.69
C GLU A 159 3.12 -7.64 -20.20
N VAL A 160 1.98 -8.25 -19.87
CA VAL A 160 1.51 -8.39 -18.48
C VAL A 160 1.31 -9.85 -18.15
N ILE A 161 1.86 -10.28 -17.04
CA ILE A 161 1.68 -11.60 -16.45
C ILE A 161 1.08 -11.41 -15.05
N LYS A 162 0.03 -12.17 -14.75
CA LYS A 162 -0.50 -12.18 -13.38
C LYS A 162 0.42 -12.96 -12.47
N TYR A 163 0.65 -12.45 -11.26
CA TYR A 163 1.53 -13.09 -10.28
C TYR A 163 1.14 -14.55 -9.99
N GLU A 164 -0.17 -14.81 -9.89
CA GLU A 164 -0.70 -16.17 -9.70
C GLU A 164 -0.37 -17.12 -10.86
N ASP A 165 -0.45 -16.63 -12.11
CA ASP A 165 -0.05 -17.40 -13.27
C ASP A 165 1.46 -17.66 -13.28
N TYR A 166 2.27 -16.71 -12.81
CA TYR A 166 3.72 -16.91 -12.68
C TYR A 166 4.05 -18.01 -11.65
N LEU A 167 3.41 -17.99 -10.50
CA LEU A 167 3.57 -19.06 -9.49
C LEU A 167 3.15 -20.43 -10.01
N LYS A 168 2.10 -20.48 -10.82
CA LYS A 168 1.57 -21.73 -11.35
C LYS A 168 2.43 -22.35 -12.45
N TYR A 169 2.94 -21.55 -13.38
CA TYR A 169 3.65 -22.02 -14.57
C TYR A 169 5.18 -21.95 -14.45
N GLY A 170 5.71 -21.17 -13.51
CA GLY A 170 7.12 -21.11 -13.14
C GLY A 170 8.06 -20.42 -14.13
N SER A 171 7.60 -20.09 -15.36
CA SER A 171 8.42 -19.40 -16.34
C SER A 171 7.60 -18.63 -17.37
N GLU A 172 8.16 -17.56 -17.92
CA GLU A 172 7.51 -16.78 -18.98
C GLU A 172 7.23 -17.62 -20.24
N ALA A 173 8.11 -18.56 -20.59
CA ALA A 173 7.92 -19.44 -21.75
C ALA A 173 6.66 -20.29 -21.59
N ALA A 174 6.50 -20.95 -20.43
CA ALA A 174 5.33 -21.75 -20.12
C ALA A 174 4.04 -20.92 -20.04
N ILE A 175 4.12 -19.69 -19.52
CA ILE A 175 3.00 -18.74 -19.45
C ILE A 175 2.57 -18.35 -20.87
N ARG A 176 3.52 -18.08 -21.74
CA ARG A 176 3.27 -17.74 -23.16
C ARG A 176 2.62 -18.91 -23.92
N GLU A 177 3.12 -20.12 -23.73
CA GLU A 177 2.53 -21.34 -24.31
C GLU A 177 1.11 -21.60 -23.80
N ALA A 178 0.85 -21.29 -22.52
CA ALA A 178 -0.47 -21.38 -21.92
C ALA A 178 -1.44 -20.26 -22.37
N GLY A 179 -0.97 -19.28 -23.16
CA GLY A 179 -1.77 -18.15 -23.62
C GLY A 179 -2.16 -17.17 -22.51
N LYS A 180 -1.35 -17.11 -21.43
CA LYS A 180 -1.59 -16.28 -20.25
C LYS A 180 -0.78 -14.97 -20.23
N LEU A 181 0.07 -14.76 -21.23
CA LEU A 181 0.75 -13.48 -21.43
C LEU A 181 -0.22 -12.47 -22.06
N GLY A 182 -0.63 -11.46 -21.28
CA GLY A 182 -1.42 -10.35 -21.77
C GLY A 182 -0.57 -9.36 -22.57
N ILE A 183 -1.16 -8.79 -23.62
CA ILE A 183 -0.56 -7.66 -24.34
C ILE A 183 -1.52 -6.49 -24.22
N GLU A 184 -1.12 -5.50 -23.45
CA GLU A 184 -2.00 -4.45 -22.98
C GLU A 184 -1.59 -3.08 -23.55
N GLY A 185 -2.59 -2.28 -23.89
CA GLY A 185 -2.42 -0.94 -24.45
C GLY A 185 -2.44 0.17 -23.38
N LYS A 186 -2.54 1.42 -23.86
CA LYS A 186 -2.47 2.64 -23.01
C LYS A 186 -3.61 2.74 -22.00
N GLU A 187 -4.75 2.11 -22.26
CA GLU A 187 -5.94 2.19 -21.40
C GLU A 187 -5.98 1.11 -20.31
N TYR A 188 -5.00 0.21 -20.28
CA TYR A 188 -4.93 -0.84 -19.29
C TYR A 188 -4.70 -0.25 -17.89
N VAL A 189 -5.61 -0.55 -16.97
CA VAL A 189 -5.48 -0.20 -15.55
C VAL A 189 -4.69 -1.29 -14.86
N VAL A 190 -3.49 -0.94 -14.40
CA VAL A 190 -2.57 -1.87 -13.75
C VAL A 190 -3.17 -2.39 -12.45
N GLN A 191 -3.00 -3.68 -12.21
CA GLN A 191 -3.49 -4.36 -11.02
C GLN A 191 -2.31 -4.64 -10.07
N ASP A 192 -2.64 -4.77 -8.79
CA ASP A 192 -1.65 -5.15 -7.77
C ASP A 192 -1.04 -6.52 -8.08
N GLY A 193 0.28 -6.61 -7.99
CA GLY A 193 1.02 -7.83 -8.30
C GLY A 193 1.23 -8.13 -9.80
N ASP A 194 0.82 -7.24 -10.72
CA ASP A 194 1.12 -7.44 -12.13
C ASP A 194 2.63 -7.48 -12.37
N ILE A 195 3.10 -8.50 -13.07
CA ILE A 195 4.48 -8.58 -13.58
C ILE A 195 4.46 -7.99 -14.99
N MET A 196 5.20 -6.90 -15.19
CA MET A 196 5.09 -6.06 -16.38
C MET A 196 6.41 -5.91 -17.11
N HIS A 197 6.34 -6.00 -18.42
CA HIS A 197 7.43 -5.65 -19.32
C HIS A 197 6.97 -4.59 -20.31
N PHE A 198 7.50 -3.37 -20.17
CA PHE A 198 7.11 -2.23 -21.00
C PHE A 198 7.88 -2.20 -22.31
N ARG A 199 7.15 -2.00 -23.42
CA ARG A 199 7.70 -1.73 -24.74
C ARG A 199 7.49 -0.25 -25.05
N PHE A 200 8.55 0.45 -25.28
CA PHE A 200 8.57 1.89 -25.55
C PHE A 200 9.54 2.23 -26.66
N ASN A 201 9.35 3.39 -27.25
CA ASN A 201 10.25 3.96 -28.24
C ASN A 201 10.66 5.37 -27.77
N VAL A 202 11.95 5.63 -27.75
CA VAL A 202 12.54 6.92 -27.36
C VAL A 202 13.08 7.62 -28.60
#